data_fe3c3106bca671f40dda8c78c91f284d
#
_entry.id   fe3c3106bca671f40dda8c78c91f284d
#
_cell.length_a   1.000
_cell.length_b   1.000
_cell.length_c   1.000
_cell.angle_alpha   90.00
_cell.angle_beta   90.00
_cell.angle_gamma   90.00
#
_symmetry.space_group_name_H-M   'P 1'
#
loop_
_entity.id
_entity.type
_entity.pdbx_description
1 polymer ?
#
loop_
_entity_poly.entity_id
_entity_poly.type
_entity_poly.pdbx_seq_one_letter_code
_entity_poly.pdbx_strand_id
1 'polypeptide(L)'
;MRQYLDLMERILKEGAEKRDRTGTGTRSVFGHQMRFDLAAGFPLVTTKRVHFKSIAHELLWFLQGETNTRYLREHGVSIWDEWADAKGELGPVYGKQWRSWPAPDGREIDQISQTVEQLRTNPDSRRIIVSAWNVGELDQMKLMPCHAFFQFYVSDRRLSCQLYQRSADIFLGVPFNIASYALLTHMLAQQCDLAVGEFIWTGGDCHLYSNHLEQVDEQLSRVPLALPRLNITRRPPSIFDYTFEDFQIVNYQHHPAIKAPVAV
;
A
#
# COMPACT_ATOMS: atom_id res chain seq x y z
N MET A 1 7.42 -12.32 -7.92
CA MET A 1 6.52 -12.38 -6.72
C MET A 1 6.76 -13.61 -5.83
N ARG A 2 7.90 -14.33 -6.00
CA ARG A 2 8.20 -15.52 -5.17
C ARG A 2 8.34 -15.16 -3.68
N GLN A 3 9.00 -14.04 -3.36
CA GLN A 3 9.18 -13.55 -1.98
C GLN A 3 7.85 -13.35 -1.21
N TYR A 4 6.76 -13.04 -1.91
CA TYR A 4 5.43 -12.93 -1.29
C TYR A 4 4.87 -14.32 -0.92
N LEU A 5 5.05 -15.32 -1.78
CA LEU A 5 4.65 -16.71 -1.50
C LEU A 5 5.51 -17.32 -0.40
N ASP A 6 6.82 -17.04 -0.41
CA ASP A 6 7.75 -17.49 0.63
C ASP A 6 7.34 -17.01 2.04
N LEU A 7 6.80 -15.78 2.13
CA LEU A 7 6.25 -15.30 3.41
C LEU A 7 5.00 -16.08 3.84
N MET A 8 4.09 -16.40 2.91
CA MET A 8 2.93 -17.24 3.23
C MET A 8 3.35 -18.63 3.73
N GLU A 9 4.28 -19.29 3.01
CA GLU A 9 4.85 -20.58 3.42
C GLU A 9 5.50 -20.50 4.80
N ARG A 10 6.26 -19.41 5.07
CA ARG A 10 6.89 -19.17 6.37
C ARG A 10 5.84 -19.05 7.48
N ILE A 11 4.75 -18.31 7.26
CA ILE A 11 3.69 -18.17 8.27
C ILE A 11 3.00 -19.49 8.54
N LEU A 12 2.70 -20.29 7.52
CA LEU A 12 2.11 -21.61 7.69
C LEU A 12 3.02 -22.55 8.50
N LYS A 13 4.34 -22.47 8.28
CA LYS A 13 5.32 -23.35 8.91
C LYS A 13 5.73 -22.92 10.32
N GLU A 14 5.96 -21.63 10.52
CA GLU A 14 6.62 -21.08 11.71
C GLU A 14 5.71 -20.16 12.53
N GLY A 15 4.53 -19.79 12.01
CA GLY A 15 3.65 -18.81 12.61
C GLY A 15 3.02 -19.30 13.92
N ALA A 16 3.01 -18.40 14.91
CA ALA A 16 2.29 -18.61 16.17
C ALA A 16 0.79 -18.37 15.97
N GLU A 17 -0.04 -19.22 16.58
CA GLU A 17 -1.49 -19.00 16.64
C GLU A 17 -1.81 -17.89 17.63
N LYS A 18 -2.64 -16.95 17.21
CA LYS A 18 -3.07 -15.82 18.04
C LYS A 18 -4.57 -15.58 17.93
N ARG A 19 -5.13 -15.09 19.03
CA ARG A 19 -6.44 -14.43 19.00
C ARG A 19 -6.27 -13.02 18.45
N ASP A 20 -7.26 -12.55 17.71
CA ASP A 20 -7.30 -11.20 17.16
C ASP A 20 -8.59 -10.48 17.56
N ARG A 21 -8.67 -9.17 17.25
CA ARG A 21 -9.83 -8.32 17.58
C ARG A 21 -11.13 -8.83 16.94
N THR A 22 -11.05 -9.45 15.77
CA THR A 22 -12.23 -9.92 15.03
C THR A 22 -12.77 -11.26 15.55
N GLY A 23 -12.02 -11.95 16.42
CA GLY A 23 -12.38 -13.29 16.91
C GLY A 23 -12.15 -14.43 15.90
N THR A 24 -11.68 -14.12 14.68
CA THR A 24 -11.41 -15.11 13.63
C THR A 24 -10.22 -16.00 13.98
N GLY A 25 -9.23 -15.46 14.68
CA GLY A 25 -7.93 -16.07 14.91
C GLY A 25 -6.96 -15.87 13.75
N THR A 26 -5.68 -15.84 14.06
CA THR A 26 -4.61 -15.69 13.08
C THR A 26 -3.45 -16.61 13.36
N ARG A 27 -2.67 -16.90 12.31
CA ARG A 27 -1.32 -17.46 12.44
C ARG A 27 -0.35 -16.39 11.96
N SER A 28 0.67 -16.04 12.76
CA SER A 28 1.54 -14.90 12.45
C SER A 28 3.01 -15.13 12.78
N VAL A 29 3.87 -14.42 12.01
CA VAL A 29 5.28 -14.21 12.34
C VAL A 29 5.52 -12.73 12.59
N PHE A 30 6.47 -12.39 13.46
CA PHE A 30 6.82 -11.01 13.74
C PHE A 30 8.14 -10.64 13.04
N GLY A 31 8.07 -9.61 12.20
CA GLY A 31 9.21 -9.11 11.44
C GLY A 31 9.50 -9.91 10.17
N HIS A 32 9.27 -9.27 9.01
CA HIS A 32 9.67 -9.80 7.71
C HIS A 32 9.90 -8.66 6.71
N GLN A 33 10.82 -8.87 5.77
CA GLN A 33 11.09 -7.89 4.73
C GLN A 33 11.06 -8.56 3.35
N MET A 34 10.43 -7.89 2.39
CA MET A 34 10.44 -8.27 0.96
C MET A 34 10.97 -7.11 0.12
N ARG A 35 11.70 -7.44 -0.95
CA ARG A 35 12.24 -6.46 -1.90
C ARG A 35 11.72 -6.74 -3.30
N PHE A 36 11.38 -5.66 -4.02
CA PHE A 36 10.86 -5.70 -5.38
C PHE A 36 11.63 -4.72 -6.24
N ASP A 37 12.38 -5.21 -7.22
CA ASP A 37 13.01 -4.35 -8.23
C ASP A 37 11.94 -3.81 -9.19
N LEU A 38 11.64 -2.53 -9.09
CA LEU A 38 10.59 -1.88 -9.89
C LEU A 38 10.98 -1.73 -11.36
N ALA A 39 12.28 -1.80 -11.69
CA ALA A 39 12.74 -1.79 -13.06
C ALA A 39 12.53 -3.16 -13.75
N ALA A 40 12.52 -4.26 -13.00
CA ALA A 40 12.23 -5.60 -13.51
C ALA A 40 10.75 -5.84 -13.83
N GLY A 41 9.85 -5.07 -13.24
CA GLY A 41 8.40 -5.16 -13.48
C GLY A 41 7.58 -4.57 -12.32
N PHE A 42 6.29 -4.35 -12.60
CA PHE A 42 5.38 -3.83 -11.57
C PHE A 42 4.92 -4.98 -10.65
N PRO A 43 5.10 -4.86 -9.31
CA PRO A 43 4.88 -5.96 -8.38
C PRO A 43 3.38 -6.20 -8.09
N LEU A 44 2.61 -6.53 -9.11
CA LEU A 44 1.23 -6.94 -9.00
C LEU A 44 1.17 -8.48 -8.96
N VAL A 45 0.55 -9.04 -7.92
CA VAL A 45 0.46 -10.49 -7.71
C VAL A 45 -0.17 -11.18 -8.91
N THR A 46 0.45 -12.26 -9.40
CA THR A 46 -0.01 -13.02 -10.57
C THR A 46 -0.63 -14.37 -10.21
N THR A 47 -0.38 -14.89 -9.01
CA THR A 47 -0.97 -16.15 -8.52
C THR A 47 -2.45 -16.05 -8.16
N LYS A 48 -2.99 -14.85 -8.13
CA LYS A 48 -4.42 -14.53 -8.17
C LYS A 48 -4.62 -13.18 -8.80
N ARG A 49 -5.81 -12.94 -9.37
CA ARG A 49 -6.16 -11.60 -9.88
C ARG A 49 -6.26 -10.61 -8.73
N VAL A 50 -5.57 -9.48 -8.86
CA VAL A 50 -5.67 -8.33 -7.96
C VAL A 50 -6.35 -7.17 -8.69
N HIS A 51 -7.27 -6.47 -8.03
CA HIS A 51 -8.08 -5.43 -8.66
C HIS A 51 -7.35 -4.08 -8.67
N PHE A 52 -6.51 -3.85 -9.68
CA PHE A 52 -5.66 -2.66 -9.79
C PHE A 52 -6.45 -1.34 -9.75
N LYS A 53 -7.68 -1.31 -10.31
CA LYS A 53 -8.54 -0.12 -10.26
C LYS A 53 -8.76 0.35 -8.82
N SER A 54 -9.08 -0.56 -7.90
CA SER A 54 -9.28 -0.19 -6.48
C SER A 54 -8.00 0.35 -5.85
N ILE A 55 -6.85 -0.24 -6.17
CA ILE A 55 -5.53 0.21 -5.65
C ILE A 55 -5.22 1.63 -6.12
N ALA A 56 -5.39 1.90 -7.40
CA ALA A 56 -5.09 3.21 -7.97
C ALA A 56 -6.03 4.30 -7.43
N HIS A 57 -7.34 4.04 -7.36
CA HIS A 57 -8.29 5.00 -6.79
C HIS A 57 -8.06 5.23 -5.29
N GLU A 58 -7.70 4.19 -4.51
CA GLU A 58 -7.35 4.36 -3.10
C GLU A 58 -6.13 5.27 -2.93
N LEU A 59 -5.06 5.05 -3.71
CA LEU A 59 -3.87 5.90 -3.66
C LEU A 59 -4.19 7.35 -4.06
N LEU A 60 -4.96 7.57 -5.13
CA LEU A 60 -5.39 8.91 -5.54
C LEU A 60 -6.22 9.59 -4.45
N TRP A 61 -7.10 8.84 -3.80
CA TRP A 61 -7.92 9.32 -2.68
C TRP A 61 -7.04 9.74 -1.49
N PHE A 62 -6.01 8.96 -1.12
CA PHE A 62 -5.03 9.38 -0.10
C PHE A 62 -4.29 10.66 -0.51
N LEU A 63 -3.85 10.75 -1.77
CA LEU A 63 -3.12 11.91 -2.28
C LEU A 63 -3.98 13.18 -2.33
N GLN A 64 -5.30 13.06 -2.44
CA GLN A 64 -6.22 14.20 -2.31
C GLN A 64 -6.45 14.62 -0.85
N GLY A 65 -5.94 13.88 0.13
CA GLY A 65 -6.18 14.18 1.55
C GLY A 65 -7.57 13.78 2.03
N GLU A 66 -8.30 13.04 1.23
CA GLU A 66 -9.68 12.64 1.50
C GLU A 66 -9.77 11.56 2.58
N THR A 67 -10.84 11.60 3.35
CA THR A 67 -11.15 10.63 4.41
C THR A 67 -12.58 10.10 4.33
N ASN A 68 -13.40 10.65 3.42
CA ASN A 68 -14.76 10.20 3.16
C ASN A 68 -14.79 9.23 1.96
N THR A 69 -15.54 8.14 2.07
CA THR A 69 -15.60 7.09 1.03
C THR A 69 -16.35 7.48 -0.23
N ARG A 70 -16.93 8.69 -0.33
CA ARG A 70 -17.73 9.13 -1.47
C ARG A 70 -16.99 8.99 -2.79
N TYR A 71 -15.78 9.55 -2.89
CA TYR A 71 -14.95 9.42 -4.09
C TYR A 71 -14.75 7.96 -4.52
N LEU A 72 -14.44 7.09 -3.56
CA LEU A 72 -14.22 5.66 -3.84
C LEU A 72 -15.49 4.99 -4.38
N ARG A 73 -16.64 5.26 -3.76
CA ARG A 73 -17.95 4.73 -4.18
C ARG A 73 -18.36 5.20 -5.57
N GLU A 74 -18.14 6.48 -5.89
CA GLU A 74 -18.40 7.06 -7.22
C GLU A 74 -17.59 6.36 -8.33
N HIS A 75 -16.41 5.80 -7.97
CA HIS A 75 -15.55 5.03 -8.86
C HIS A 75 -15.76 3.51 -8.77
N GLY A 76 -16.77 3.05 -8.01
CA GLY A 76 -17.09 1.64 -7.84
C GLY A 76 -16.08 0.88 -6.97
N VAL A 77 -15.44 1.56 -6.02
CA VAL A 77 -14.49 1.01 -5.06
C VAL A 77 -15.12 1.00 -3.67
N SER A 78 -15.27 -0.19 -3.08
CA SER A 78 -15.97 -0.42 -1.81
C SER A 78 -15.06 -0.93 -0.68
N ILE A 79 -13.74 -0.95 -0.90
CA ILE A 79 -12.78 -1.57 0.03
C ILE A 79 -12.68 -0.91 1.41
N TRP A 80 -13.34 0.23 1.62
CA TRP A 80 -13.40 0.96 2.89
C TRP A 80 -14.81 1.02 3.50
N ASP A 81 -15.83 0.47 2.82
CA ASP A 81 -17.23 0.61 3.23
C ASP A 81 -17.53 -0.04 4.59
N GLU A 82 -16.81 -1.11 4.95
CA GLU A 82 -17.05 -1.86 6.20
C GLU A 82 -16.60 -1.09 7.45
N TRP A 83 -15.71 -0.10 7.29
CA TRP A 83 -15.21 0.73 8.41
C TRP A 83 -15.85 2.11 8.46
N ALA A 84 -16.42 2.58 7.35
CA ALA A 84 -17.01 3.89 7.27
C ALA A 84 -18.33 3.97 8.08
N ASP A 85 -18.60 5.14 8.65
CA ASP A 85 -19.91 5.40 9.25
C ASP A 85 -21.01 5.57 8.19
N ALA A 86 -22.25 5.79 8.61
CA ALA A 86 -23.39 5.96 7.71
C ALA A 86 -23.27 7.15 6.74
N LYS A 87 -22.38 8.11 7.02
CA LYS A 87 -22.07 9.25 6.15
C LYS A 87 -20.86 9.03 5.27
N GLY A 88 -20.19 7.86 5.41
CA GLY A 88 -18.97 7.53 4.69
C GLY A 88 -17.70 8.07 5.33
N GLU A 89 -17.75 8.54 6.59
CA GLU A 89 -16.60 9.11 7.28
C GLU A 89 -15.75 8.04 7.96
N LEU A 90 -14.42 8.20 7.87
CA LEU A 90 -13.44 7.30 8.46
C LEU A 90 -12.61 7.95 9.58
N GLY A 91 -12.79 9.25 9.81
CA GLY A 91 -11.93 10.04 10.68
C GLY A 91 -10.60 10.41 10.00
N PRO A 92 -9.61 10.92 10.76
CA PRO A 92 -8.38 11.49 10.20
C PRO A 92 -7.38 10.42 9.73
N VAL A 93 -7.83 9.47 8.87
CA VAL A 93 -7.00 8.38 8.33
C VAL A 93 -6.02 8.88 7.26
N TYR A 94 -5.12 8.05 6.84
CA TYR A 94 -4.06 8.20 5.83
C TYR A 94 -3.98 9.52 5.05
N GLY A 95 -4.98 9.84 4.25
CA GLY A 95 -5.00 11.05 3.40
C GLY A 95 -4.87 12.33 4.22
N LYS A 96 -5.62 12.45 5.32
CA LYS A 96 -5.52 13.60 6.25
C LYS A 96 -4.11 13.71 6.82
N GLN A 97 -3.52 12.62 7.28
CA GLN A 97 -2.18 12.63 7.87
C GLN A 97 -1.10 12.98 6.83
N TRP A 98 -1.21 12.46 5.62
CA TRP A 98 -0.24 12.73 4.56
C TRP A 98 -0.27 14.17 4.06
N ARG A 99 -1.47 14.79 3.99
CA ARG A 99 -1.70 16.06 3.32
C ARG A 99 -1.94 17.24 4.27
N SER A 100 -2.32 16.98 5.51
CA SER A 100 -2.73 18.02 6.44
C SER A 100 -2.53 17.56 7.89
N TRP A 101 -1.28 17.20 8.22
CA TRP A 101 -0.90 16.81 9.59
C TRP A 101 -0.97 18.02 10.51
N PRO A 102 -1.76 17.97 11.62
CA PRO A 102 -1.88 19.10 12.53
C PRO A 102 -0.61 19.28 13.38
N ALA A 103 -0.04 20.48 13.35
CA ALA A 103 1.07 20.87 14.23
C ALA A 103 0.57 21.64 15.47
N PRO A 104 1.28 21.59 16.61
CA PRO A 104 0.86 22.25 17.84
C PRO A 104 0.71 23.78 17.74
N ASP A 105 1.37 24.39 16.76
CA ASP A 105 1.31 25.83 16.48
C ASP A 105 0.17 26.23 15.52
N GLY A 106 -0.71 25.28 15.18
CA GLY A 106 -1.86 25.49 14.30
C GLY A 106 -1.57 25.39 12.81
N ARG A 107 -0.32 25.11 12.40
CA ARG A 107 -0.02 24.84 10.98
C ARG A 107 -0.54 23.44 10.58
N GLU A 108 -0.87 23.30 9.32
CA GLU A 108 -1.09 22.00 8.68
C GLU A 108 0.12 21.66 7.81
N ILE A 109 0.66 20.46 7.98
CA ILE A 109 1.87 20.02 7.30
C ILE A 109 1.47 19.06 6.18
N ASP A 110 1.77 19.43 4.93
CA ASP A 110 1.63 18.57 3.76
C ASP A 110 2.93 17.77 3.54
N GLN A 111 2.95 16.55 4.07
CA GLN A 111 4.12 15.68 4.00
C GLN A 111 4.44 15.24 2.56
N ILE A 112 3.43 15.08 1.69
CA ILE A 112 3.63 14.69 0.30
C ILE A 112 4.27 15.82 -0.51
N SER A 113 3.79 17.06 -0.35
CA SER A 113 4.41 18.23 -1.00
C SER A 113 5.86 18.41 -0.55
N GLN A 114 6.14 18.27 0.76
CA GLN A 114 7.50 18.31 1.29
C GLN A 114 8.38 17.18 0.73
N THR A 115 7.83 15.97 0.55
CA THR A 115 8.52 14.85 -0.07
C THR A 115 8.94 15.17 -1.50
N VAL A 116 8.03 15.68 -2.33
CA VAL A 116 8.33 16.10 -3.71
C VAL A 116 9.41 17.16 -3.75
N GLU A 117 9.32 18.16 -2.90
CA GLU A 117 10.32 19.23 -2.81
C GLU A 117 11.70 18.70 -2.40
N GLN A 118 11.77 17.86 -1.36
CA GLN A 118 13.03 17.26 -0.91
C GLN A 118 13.66 16.34 -1.97
N LEU A 119 12.86 15.54 -2.68
CA LEU A 119 13.36 14.69 -3.77
C LEU A 119 13.96 15.51 -4.91
N ARG A 120 13.45 16.72 -5.17
CA ARG A 120 13.96 17.63 -6.21
C ARG A 120 15.19 18.42 -5.76
N THR A 121 15.20 18.89 -4.51
CA THR A 121 16.21 19.86 -4.02
C THR A 121 17.31 19.23 -3.19
N ASN A 122 17.03 18.14 -2.49
CA ASN A 122 17.97 17.44 -1.61
C ASN A 122 17.70 15.94 -1.58
N PRO A 123 17.90 15.22 -2.72
CA PRO A 123 17.59 13.78 -2.83
C PRO A 123 18.41 12.88 -1.90
N ASP A 124 19.58 13.36 -1.43
CA ASP A 124 20.45 12.62 -0.48
C ASP A 124 19.96 12.71 0.98
N SER A 125 18.86 13.41 1.23
CA SER A 125 18.28 13.55 2.57
C SER A 125 17.86 12.20 3.14
N ARG A 126 18.23 11.94 4.40
CA ARG A 126 17.78 10.78 5.18
C ARG A 126 16.46 11.05 5.92
N ARG A 127 15.79 12.18 5.63
CA ARG A 127 14.59 12.67 6.31
C ARG A 127 13.36 12.70 5.40
N ILE A 128 13.40 12.02 4.27
CA ILE A 128 12.27 11.93 3.33
C ILE A 128 11.34 10.82 3.83
N ILE A 129 10.53 11.17 4.83
CA ILE A 129 9.63 10.25 5.54
C ILE A 129 8.22 10.82 5.52
N VAL A 130 7.23 9.97 5.32
CA VAL A 130 5.81 10.27 5.47
C VAL A 130 5.21 9.33 6.51
N SER A 131 4.54 9.88 7.52
CA SER A 131 3.90 9.12 8.60
C SER A 131 2.39 9.29 8.55
N ALA A 132 1.68 8.18 8.72
CA ALA A 132 0.24 8.18 8.99
C ALA A 132 -0.06 7.90 10.47
N TRP A 133 0.94 7.49 11.25
CA TRP A 133 0.79 7.13 12.66
C TRP A 133 0.85 8.38 13.54
N ASN A 134 -0.27 9.10 13.65
CA ASN A 134 -0.41 10.26 14.52
C ASN A 134 -1.00 9.82 15.87
N VAL A 135 -0.15 9.67 16.88
CA VAL A 135 -0.55 9.18 18.21
C VAL A 135 -1.63 10.05 18.85
N GLY A 136 -1.67 11.35 18.53
CA GLY A 136 -2.69 12.27 19.08
C GLY A 136 -4.09 12.14 18.45
N GLU A 137 -4.25 11.37 17.37
CA GLU A 137 -5.53 11.26 16.64
C GLU A 137 -5.95 9.80 16.36
N LEU A 138 -5.21 8.80 16.88
CA LEU A 138 -5.51 7.38 16.62
C LEU A 138 -6.90 6.95 17.08
N ASP A 139 -7.38 7.49 18.19
CA ASP A 139 -8.69 7.21 18.78
C ASP A 139 -9.85 7.79 17.99
N GLN A 140 -9.60 8.75 17.09
CA GLN A 140 -10.58 9.36 16.20
C GLN A 140 -10.70 8.59 14.87
N MET A 141 -9.78 7.68 14.58
CA MET A 141 -9.74 6.91 13.34
C MET A 141 -10.61 5.66 13.45
N LYS A 142 -11.48 5.41 12.48
CA LYS A 142 -12.28 4.18 12.41
C LYS A 142 -11.41 2.94 12.22
N LEU A 143 -10.27 3.09 11.55
CA LEU A 143 -9.25 2.08 11.42
C LEU A 143 -7.86 2.73 11.57
N MET A 144 -7.13 2.35 12.62
CA MET A 144 -5.76 2.83 12.85
C MET A 144 -4.84 2.36 11.69
N PRO A 145 -3.93 3.22 11.20
CA PRO A 145 -3.11 2.93 10.03
C PRO A 145 -2.30 1.63 10.15
N CYS A 146 -2.52 0.68 9.26
CA CYS A 146 -1.72 -0.55 9.16
C CYS A 146 -0.35 -0.26 8.54
N HIS A 147 -0.30 0.42 7.41
CA HIS A 147 0.92 0.95 6.82
C HIS A 147 1.23 2.31 7.47
N ALA A 148 2.08 2.25 8.51
CA ALA A 148 2.24 3.32 9.49
C ALA A 148 3.10 4.48 9.00
N PHE A 149 4.20 4.19 8.30
CA PHE A 149 5.07 5.20 7.69
C PHE A 149 5.90 4.58 6.56
N PHE A 150 6.43 5.45 5.70
CA PHE A 150 7.33 5.06 4.62
C PHE A 150 8.41 6.10 4.42
N GLN A 151 9.54 5.65 3.87
CA GLN A 151 10.73 6.45 3.63
C GLN A 151 11.21 6.28 2.21
N PHE A 152 11.71 7.36 1.63
CA PHE A 152 12.35 7.36 0.31
C PHE A 152 13.86 7.44 0.41
N TYR A 153 14.52 6.84 -0.58
CA TYR A 153 15.96 6.84 -0.73
C TYR A 153 16.33 6.96 -2.21
N VAL A 154 17.25 7.83 -2.53
CA VAL A 154 17.76 8.01 -3.90
C VAL A 154 19.21 7.55 -3.96
N SER A 155 19.52 6.70 -4.92
CA SER A 155 20.90 6.32 -5.27
C SER A 155 20.99 6.17 -6.80
N ASP A 156 22.07 6.66 -7.39
CA ASP A 156 22.30 6.60 -8.83
C ASP A 156 21.09 7.11 -9.65
N ARG A 157 20.47 8.19 -9.19
CA ARG A 157 19.23 8.78 -9.75
C ARG A 157 18.05 7.79 -9.79
N ARG A 158 18.02 6.78 -8.93
CA ARG A 158 16.93 5.81 -8.79
C ARG A 158 16.26 5.99 -7.44
N LEU A 159 14.94 6.13 -7.47
CA LEU A 159 14.09 6.29 -6.28
C LEU A 159 13.65 4.93 -5.76
N SER A 160 13.95 4.65 -4.51
CA SER A 160 13.45 3.51 -3.75
C SER A 160 12.52 3.97 -2.63
N CYS A 161 11.57 3.12 -2.27
CA CYS A 161 10.64 3.35 -1.16
C CYS A 161 10.69 2.17 -0.20
N GLN A 162 10.79 2.45 1.11
CA GLN A 162 10.59 1.44 2.16
C GLN A 162 9.35 1.76 2.96
N LEU A 163 8.42 0.80 3.03
CA LEU A 163 7.22 0.85 3.85
C LEU A 163 7.42 0.04 5.13
N TYR A 164 6.98 0.58 6.27
CA TYR A 164 6.71 -0.21 7.48
C TYR A 164 5.21 -0.38 7.69
N GLN A 165 4.78 -1.63 7.64
CA GLN A 165 3.39 -2.05 7.88
C GLN A 165 3.31 -2.81 9.20
N ARG A 166 2.73 -2.18 10.25
CA ARG A 166 2.67 -2.73 11.61
C ARG A 166 1.81 -3.99 11.74
N SER A 167 0.77 -4.08 10.93
CA SER A 167 -0.21 -5.16 10.90
C SER A 167 -0.53 -5.50 9.45
N ALA A 168 -0.34 -6.73 9.06
CA ALA A 168 -0.31 -7.14 7.67
C ALA A 168 -1.13 -8.42 7.44
N ASP A 169 -2.35 -8.27 6.93
CA ASP A 169 -3.10 -9.37 6.32
C ASP A 169 -2.41 -9.75 5.02
N ILE A 170 -1.66 -10.85 5.05
CA ILE A 170 -0.82 -11.26 3.92
C ILE A 170 -1.68 -11.73 2.74
N PHE A 171 -2.86 -12.29 3.01
CA PHE A 171 -3.68 -12.81 1.92
C PHE A 171 -4.46 -11.72 1.18
N LEU A 172 -5.22 -10.85 1.87
CA LEU A 172 -6.06 -9.82 1.22
C LEU A 172 -5.35 -8.47 1.10
N GLY A 173 -4.80 -7.93 2.19
CA GLY A 173 -4.33 -6.55 2.25
C GLY A 173 -2.97 -6.32 1.60
N VAL A 174 -1.98 -7.15 1.90
CA VAL A 174 -0.59 -6.92 1.47
C VAL A 174 -0.41 -6.84 -0.05
N PRO A 175 -1.07 -7.64 -0.90
CA PRO A 175 -1.02 -7.46 -2.36
C PRO A 175 -1.41 -6.06 -2.83
N PHE A 176 -2.43 -5.45 -2.19
CA PHE A 176 -2.86 -4.08 -2.47
C PHE A 176 -1.79 -3.08 -2.03
N ASN A 177 -1.25 -3.23 -0.81
CA ASN A 177 -0.25 -2.31 -0.28
C ASN A 177 1.05 -2.35 -1.10
N ILE A 178 1.53 -3.52 -1.51
CA ILE A 178 2.72 -3.65 -2.38
C ILE A 178 2.52 -2.86 -3.68
N ALA A 179 1.40 -3.08 -4.37
CA ALA A 179 1.13 -2.42 -5.63
C ALA A 179 0.87 -0.91 -5.47
N SER A 180 0.21 -0.48 -4.39
CA SER A 180 -0.07 0.92 -4.09
C SER A 180 1.22 1.73 -3.88
N TYR A 181 2.13 1.23 -3.04
CA TYR A 181 3.40 1.94 -2.79
C TYR A 181 4.39 1.83 -3.95
N ALA A 182 4.34 0.74 -4.73
CA ALA A 182 5.06 0.67 -6.00
C ALA A 182 4.55 1.74 -6.98
N LEU A 183 3.22 1.92 -7.11
CA LEU A 183 2.62 2.98 -7.93
C LEU A 183 3.04 4.36 -7.45
N LEU A 184 2.95 4.64 -6.15
CA LEU A 184 3.41 5.91 -5.57
C LEU A 184 4.88 6.19 -5.89
N THR A 185 5.74 5.15 -5.82
CA THR A 185 7.17 5.29 -6.13
C THR A 185 7.38 5.65 -7.61
N HIS A 186 6.64 5.03 -8.53
CA HIS A 186 6.67 5.37 -9.95
C HIS A 186 6.19 6.81 -10.22
N MET A 187 5.10 7.24 -9.57
CA MET A 187 4.58 8.61 -9.71
C MET A 187 5.60 9.65 -9.24
N LEU A 188 6.18 9.45 -8.05
CA LEU A 188 7.21 10.36 -7.51
C LEU A 188 8.48 10.36 -8.35
N ALA A 189 8.92 9.20 -8.82
CA ALA A 189 10.08 9.12 -9.72
C ALA A 189 9.85 9.94 -10.99
N GLN A 190 8.69 9.81 -11.65
CA GLN A 190 8.34 10.60 -12.82
C GLN A 190 8.27 12.10 -12.50
N GLN A 191 7.66 12.49 -11.36
CA GLN A 191 7.54 13.88 -10.95
C GLN A 191 8.87 14.56 -10.63
N CYS A 192 9.87 13.79 -10.22
CA CYS A 192 11.18 14.29 -9.77
C CYS A 192 12.32 13.97 -10.74
N ASP A 193 12.02 13.54 -11.98
CA ASP A 193 13.00 13.18 -13.02
C ASP A 193 14.02 12.11 -12.55
N LEU A 194 13.52 11.12 -11.79
CA LEU A 194 14.26 9.97 -11.30
C LEU A 194 13.80 8.69 -12.01
N ALA A 195 14.69 7.72 -12.13
CA ALA A 195 14.30 6.35 -12.45
C ALA A 195 13.76 5.64 -11.19
N VAL A 196 13.05 4.53 -11.36
CA VAL A 196 12.64 3.71 -10.24
C VAL A 196 13.76 2.78 -9.77
N GLY A 197 13.85 2.59 -8.46
CA GLY A 197 14.72 1.65 -7.79
C GLY A 197 13.96 0.44 -7.27
N GLU A 198 13.98 0.24 -5.94
CA GLU A 198 13.27 -0.86 -5.28
C GLU A 198 12.07 -0.35 -4.49
N PHE A 199 11.05 -1.19 -4.39
CA PHE A 199 10.09 -1.11 -3.30
C PHE A 199 10.47 -2.15 -2.24
N ILE A 200 10.60 -1.71 -0.99
CA ILE A 200 10.94 -2.55 0.16
C ILE A 200 9.76 -2.55 1.11
N TRP A 201 9.14 -3.70 1.25
CA TRP A 201 8.05 -3.89 2.20
C TRP A 201 8.59 -4.52 3.49
N THR A 202 8.32 -3.88 4.64
CA THR A 202 8.70 -4.38 5.97
C THR A 202 7.44 -4.53 6.81
N GLY A 203 7.12 -5.76 7.18
CA GLY A 203 5.99 -6.12 8.02
C GLY A 203 6.39 -6.31 9.48
N GLY A 204 5.56 -5.81 10.40
CA GLY A 204 5.59 -6.11 11.82
C GLY A 204 4.88 -7.44 12.10
N ASP A 205 3.61 -7.40 12.50
CA ASP A 205 2.77 -8.60 12.62
C ASP A 205 2.27 -9.03 11.24
N CYS A 206 2.89 -10.06 10.69
CA CYS A 206 2.57 -10.63 9.38
C CYS A 206 1.69 -11.86 9.59
N HIS A 207 0.40 -11.78 9.24
CA HIS A 207 -0.56 -12.82 9.60
C HIS A 207 -1.41 -13.31 8.43
N LEU A 208 -1.88 -14.54 8.59
CA LEU A 208 -2.94 -15.19 7.82
C LEU A 208 -4.11 -15.43 8.77
N TYR A 209 -5.32 -15.00 8.38
CA TYR A 209 -6.52 -15.31 9.13
C TYR A 209 -6.86 -16.81 9.03
N SER A 210 -7.38 -17.39 10.12
CA SER A 210 -7.68 -18.83 10.18
C SER A 210 -8.72 -19.27 9.16
N ASN A 211 -9.60 -18.37 8.74
CA ASN A 211 -10.61 -18.61 7.70
C ASN A 211 -10.09 -18.41 6.25
N HIS A 212 -8.78 -18.16 6.07
CA HIS A 212 -8.15 -18.00 4.77
C HIS A 212 -7.21 -19.16 4.40
N LEU A 213 -7.04 -20.17 5.25
CA LEU A 213 -6.00 -21.19 5.05
C LEU A 213 -6.21 -22.00 3.77
N GLU A 214 -7.45 -22.39 3.44
CA GLU A 214 -7.75 -23.09 2.19
C GLU A 214 -7.40 -22.23 0.95
N GLN A 215 -7.70 -20.94 0.98
CA GLN A 215 -7.38 -19.98 -0.07
C GLN A 215 -5.87 -19.76 -0.22
N VAL A 216 -5.16 -19.79 0.90
CA VAL A 216 -3.68 -19.71 0.92
C VAL A 216 -3.08 -20.95 0.28
N ASP A 217 -3.57 -22.16 0.62
CA ASP A 217 -3.12 -23.40 0.01
C ASP A 217 -3.38 -23.43 -1.49
N GLU A 218 -4.57 -22.99 -1.92
CA GLU A 218 -4.89 -22.80 -3.35
C GLU A 218 -3.90 -21.84 -4.01
N GLN A 219 -3.61 -20.70 -3.41
CA GLN A 219 -2.69 -19.71 -3.98
C GLN A 219 -1.25 -20.23 -4.07
N LEU A 220 -0.80 -20.98 -3.06
CA LEU A 220 0.53 -21.57 -3.03
C LEU A 220 0.73 -22.71 -4.04
N SER A 221 -0.35 -23.39 -4.43
CA SER A 221 -0.32 -24.41 -5.50
C SER A 221 -0.06 -23.83 -6.91
N ARG A 222 -0.18 -22.50 -7.08
CA ARG A 222 -0.10 -21.82 -8.36
C ARG A 222 1.31 -21.29 -8.64
N VAL A 223 1.78 -21.48 -9.88
CA VAL A 223 3.09 -20.96 -10.32
C VAL A 223 2.97 -19.46 -10.62
N PRO A 224 3.85 -18.60 -10.08
CA PRO A 224 3.87 -17.19 -10.44
C PRO A 224 4.15 -16.99 -11.93
N LEU A 225 3.42 -16.08 -12.57
CA LEU A 225 3.62 -15.67 -13.95
C LEU A 225 4.53 -14.45 -14.01
N ALA A 226 4.95 -14.06 -15.23
CA ALA A 226 5.76 -12.86 -15.43
C ALA A 226 5.06 -11.61 -14.89
N LEU A 227 5.83 -10.69 -14.32
CA LEU A 227 5.31 -9.43 -13.83
C LEU A 227 4.80 -8.57 -14.99
N PRO A 228 3.68 -7.85 -14.80
CA PRO A 228 3.25 -6.83 -15.73
C PRO A 228 4.18 -5.63 -15.71
N ARG A 229 3.94 -4.71 -16.64
CA ARG A 229 4.58 -3.39 -16.64
C ARG A 229 3.55 -2.31 -16.34
N LEU A 230 3.98 -1.30 -15.59
CA LEU A 230 3.23 -0.06 -15.43
C LEU A 230 3.70 0.94 -16.49
N ASN A 231 2.75 1.47 -17.26
CA ASN A 231 2.96 2.60 -18.15
C ASN A 231 2.18 3.80 -17.59
N ILE A 232 2.88 4.88 -17.26
CA ILE A 232 2.26 6.16 -16.91
C ILE A 232 2.23 7.01 -18.17
N THR A 233 1.04 7.23 -18.72
CA THR A 233 0.84 7.79 -20.06
C THR A 233 1.01 9.30 -20.12
N ARG A 234 0.90 9.99 -18.99
CA ARG A 234 0.99 11.44 -18.86
C ARG A 234 1.85 11.82 -17.64
N ARG A 235 2.53 12.95 -17.71
CA ARG A 235 3.14 13.61 -16.55
C ARG A 235 2.36 14.90 -16.29
N PRO A 236 1.47 14.94 -15.31
CA PRO A 236 0.75 16.15 -14.95
C PRO A 236 1.69 17.17 -14.25
N PRO A 237 1.27 18.45 -14.11
CA PRO A 237 2.06 19.48 -13.42
C PRO A 237 2.36 19.15 -11.96
N SER A 238 1.46 18.44 -11.28
CA SER A 238 1.59 18.05 -9.89
C SER A 238 1.29 16.56 -9.68
N ILE A 239 1.87 15.97 -8.64
CA ILE A 239 1.55 14.59 -8.21
C ILE A 239 0.07 14.43 -7.85
N PHE A 240 -0.61 15.53 -7.50
CA PHE A 240 -2.02 15.54 -7.14
C PHE A 240 -2.97 15.58 -8.33
N ASP A 241 -2.44 15.81 -9.54
CA ASP A 241 -3.23 15.95 -10.78
C ASP A 241 -3.27 14.67 -11.62
N TYR A 242 -2.70 13.55 -11.11
CA TYR A 242 -2.88 12.25 -11.74
C TYR A 242 -4.33 11.78 -11.62
N THR A 243 -4.78 11.10 -12.65
CA THR A 243 -6.08 10.42 -12.69
C THR A 243 -5.87 8.93 -12.96
N PHE A 244 -6.90 8.11 -12.78
CA PHE A 244 -6.79 6.67 -13.02
C PHE A 244 -6.41 6.35 -14.47
N GLU A 245 -6.86 7.16 -15.42
CA GLU A 245 -6.61 7.01 -16.86
C GLU A 245 -5.13 7.19 -17.24
N ASP A 246 -4.33 7.81 -16.37
CA ASP A 246 -2.89 7.94 -16.56
C ASP A 246 -2.13 6.64 -16.36
N PHE A 247 -2.75 5.62 -15.75
CA PHE A 247 -2.10 4.37 -15.37
C PHE A 247 -2.57 3.20 -16.22
N GLN A 248 -1.64 2.56 -16.93
CA GLN A 248 -1.91 1.37 -17.72
C GLN A 248 -1.06 0.20 -17.24
N ILE A 249 -1.71 -0.87 -16.83
CA ILE A 249 -1.03 -2.13 -16.55
C ILE A 249 -0.97 -2.95 -17.84
N VAL A 250 0.24 -3.17 -18.33
CA VAL A 250 0.49 -3.83 -19.61
C VAL A 250 0.96 -5.27 -19.36
N ASN A 251 0.40 -6.22 -20.10
CA ASN A 251 0.74 -7.64 -20.03
C ASN A 251 0.47 -8.29 -18.66
N TYR A 252 -0.58 -7.90 -17.97
CA TYR A 252 -0.99 -8.54 -16.72
C TYR A 252 -1.64 -9.90 -16.98
N GLN A 253 -0.83 -10.94 -16.99
CA GLN A 253 -1.29 -12.32 -16.95
C GLN A 253 -1.38 -12.77 -15.49
N HIS A 254 -2.48 -13.43 -15.14
CA HIS A 254 -2.73 -13.84 -13.76
C HIS A 254 -3.63 -15.09 -13.71
N HIS A 255 -3.52 -15.84 -12.62
CA HIS A 255 -4.49 -16.87 -12.28
C HIS A 255 -5.84 -16.24 -11.87
N PRO A 256 -6.93 -16.99 -11.88
CA PRO A 256 -8.24 -16.51 -11.43
C PRO A 256 -8.20 -15.92 -10.02
N ALA A 257 -9.12 -15.01 -9.71
CA ALA A 257 -9.29 -14.47 -8.38
C ALA A 257 -9.63 -15.59 -7.38
N ILE A 258 -9.12 -15.47 -6.16
CA ILE A 258 -9.49 -16.32 -5.03
C ILE A 258 -10.28 -15.44 -4.06
N LYS A 259 -11.54 -15.78 -3.82
CA LYS A 259 -12.41 -15.05 -2.88
C LYS A 259 -12.14 -15.50 -1.45
N ALA A 260 -12.11 -14.54 -0.51
CA ALA A 260 -12.04 -14.81 0.91
C ALA A 260 -12.88 -13.78 1.68
N PRO A 261 -13.42 -14.15 2.86
CA PRO A 261 -14.15 -13.20 3.70
C PRO A 261 -13.20 -12.15 4.28
N VAL A 262 -13.68 -10.92 4.43
CA VAL A 262 -12.92 -9.86 5.12
C VAL A 262 -13.15 -10.04 6.64
N ALA A 263 -12.09 -9.95 7.43
CA ALA A 263 -12.17 -9.97 8.88
C ALA A 263 -12.32 -8.53 9.40
N VAL A 264 -13.45 -8.20 10.04
CA VAL A 264 -13.84 -6.87 10.54
C VAL A 264 -14.06 -6.86 12.05
#